data_0ed694e2abf95dbf2fa6f8bff50d119b
#
_entry.id   0ed694e2abf95dbf2fa6f8bff50d119b
#
_cell.length_a   1.000
_cell.length_b   1.000
_cell.length_c   1.000
_cell.angle_alpha   90.00
_cell.angle_beta   90.00
_cell.angle_gamma   90.00
#
_symmetry.space_group_name_H-M   'P 1'
#
loop_
_entity.id
_entity.type
_entity.pdbx_description
1 polymer ?
#
loop_
_entity_poly.entity_id
_entity_poly.type
_entity_poly.pdbx_seq_one_letter_code
_entity_poly.pdbx_strand_id
1 'polypeptide(L)'
;MGSKYYCSDCGEIYDSALLRTDLYSAYDMPCPKAGCNGSMFEVDELMLPTIKILNEKGYTTKFCCSGHYYHTPSSGYLWFEEWVELPNLPKGFSIDKNTEVGICIRHTRALDRNHYKSTYKDFSIICDEAKSLFEWAVNLPEVDY
;
A
#
# COMPACT_ATOMS: atom_id res chain seq x y z
N MET A 1 -2.27 -10.40 8.36
CA MET A 1 -3.10 -9.22 8.58
C MET A 1 -4.24 -9.16 7.59
N GLY A 2 -5.33 -8.56 7.98
CA GLY A 2 -6.49 -8.46 7.12
C GLY A 2 -6.27 -7.57 5.91
N SER A 3 -7.05 -7.78 4.88
CA SER A 3 -7.05 -6.96 3.67
C SER A 3 -8.41 -6.32 3.48
N LYS A 4 -8.42 -5.13 2.91
CA LYS A 4 -9.60 -4.40 2.50
C LYS A 4 -9.53 -4.13 1.00
N TYR A 5 -10.66 -3.81 0.40
CA TYR A 5 -10.74 -3.36 -0.98
C TYR A 5 -10.99 -1.86 -1.01
N TYR A 6 -10.26 -1.18 -1.84
CA TYR A 6 -10.26 0.28 -1.94
C TYR A 6 -10.43 0.71 -3.40
N CYS A 7 -11.34 1.65 -3.62
CA CYS A 7 -11.52 2.28 -4.92
C CYS A 7 -10.85 3.67 -4.91
N SER A 8 -9.81 3.84 -5.73
CA SER A 8 -9.10 5.12 -5.81
C SER A 8 -9.92 6.22 -6.46
N ASP A 9 -10.93 5.88 -7.26
CA ASP A 9 -11.77 6.87 -7.93
C ASP A 9 -12.78 7.54 -6.99
N CYS A 10 -13.45 6.76 -6.15
CA CYS A 10 -14.46 7.31 -5.23
C CYS A 10 -14.05 7.30 -3.76
N GLY A 11 -12.93 6.63 -3.41
CA GLY A 11 -12.42 6.59 -2.05
C GLY A 11 -13.12 5.62 -1.11
N GLU A 12 -14.09 4.85 -1.61
CA GLU A 12 -14.81 3.89 -0.77
C GLU A 12 -13.97 2.68 -0.42
N ILE A 13 -14.20 2.14 0.77
CA ILE A 13 -13.49 1.00 1.32
C ILE A 13 -14.51 -0.09 1.64
N TYR A 14 -14.22 -1.31 1.24
CA TYR A 14 -15.11 -2.45 1.43
C TYR A 14 -14.35 -3.63 2.06
N ASP A 15 -15.06 -4.37 2.92
CA ASP A 15 -14.58 -5.66 3.38
C ASP A 15 -14.74 -6.70 2.27
N SER A 16 -13.81 -7.65 2.19
CA SER A 16 -13.88 -8.74 1.21
C SER A 16 -15.17 -9.57 1.35
N ALA A 17 -15.70 -9.67 2.56
CA ALA A 17 -16.96 -10.40 2.81
C ALA A 17 -18.18 -9.79 2.11
N LEU A 18 -18.12 -8.51 1.75
CA LEU A 18 -19.21 -7.80 1.08
C LEU A 18 -19.10 -7.84 -0.44
N LEU A 19 -18.07 -8.47 -0.97
CA LEU A 19 -17.76 -8.46 -2.40
C LEU A 19 -17.71 -9.88 -2.96
N ARG A 20 -17.99 -9.99 -4.25
CA ARG A 20 -17.89 -11.25 -4.98
C ARG A 20 -16.47 -11.48 -5.47
N THR A 21 -15.54 -11.64 -4.51
CA THR A 21 -14.12 -11.81 -4.80
C THR A 21 -13.81 -13.11 -5.54
N ASP A 22 -14.74 -14.06 -5.54
CA ASP A 22 -14.63 -15.31 -6.28
C ASP A 22 -14.80 -15.14 -7.79
N LEU A 23 -15.38 -14.02 -8.24
CA LEU A 23 -15.65 -13.75 -9.66
C LEU A 23 -14.59 -12.89 -10.34
N TYR A 24 -13.76 -12.19 -9.56
CA TYR A 24 -12.81 -11.21 -10.09
C TYR A 24 -11.44 -11.40 -9.46
N SER A 25 -10.40 -11.06 -10.21
CA SER A 25 -9.06 -10.98 -9.62
C SER A 25 -8.97 -9.77 -8.69
N ALA A 26 -7.94 -9.74 -7.83
CA ALA A 26 -7.71 -8.65 -6.89
C ALA A 26 -7.48 -7.29 -7.58
N TYR A 27 -7.19 -7.30 -8.88
CA TYR A 27 -6.85 -6.09 -9.64
C TYR A 27 -7.93 -5.62 -10.60
N ASP A 28 -8.93 -6.44 -10.84
CA ASP A 28 -9.96 -6.18 -11.87
C ASP A 28 -11.37 -6.04 -11.31
N MET A 29 -11.52 -5.99 -10.00
CA MET A 29 -12.83 -5.93 -9.38
C MET A 29 -13.47 -4.56 -9.61
N PRO A 30 -14.67 -4.48 -10.22
CA PRO A 30 -15.34 -3.20 -10.37
C PRO A 30 -15.85 -2.66 -9.03
N CYS A 31 -15.83 -1.34 -8.88
CA CYS A 31 -16.37 -0.70 -7.69
C CYS A 31 -17.90 -0.89 -7.63
N PRO A 32 -18.45 -1.38 -6.51
CA PRO A 32 -19.89 -1.61 -6.39
C PRO A 32 -20.73 -0.34 -6.16
N LYS A 33 -20.09 0.81 -5.93
CA LYS A 33 -20.80 2.05 -5.68
C LYS A 33 -21.55 2.52 -6.93
N ALA A 34 -22.84 2.84 -6.77
CA ALA A 34 -23.66 3.33 -7.87
C ALA A 34 -23.05 4.58 -8.51
N GLY A 35 -22.88 4.56 -9.82
CA GLY A 35 -22.30 5.67 -10.57
C GLY A 35 -20.78 5.70 -10.63
N CYS A 36 -20.10 4.81 -9.93
CA CYS A 36 -18.64 4.70 -9.99
C CYS A 36 -18.23 3.65 -11.02
N ASN A 37 -17.39 4.05 -11.97
CA ASN A 37 -16.84 3.16 -12.98
C ASN A 37 -15.39 2.73 -12.67
N GLY A 38 -14.93 2.98 -11.45
CA GLY A 38 -13.59 2.64 -11.04
C GLY A 38 -13.38 1.17 -10.76
N SER A 39 -12.12 0.79 -10.64
CA SER A 39 -11.72 -0.55 -10.22
C SER A 39 -11.21 -0.51 -8.79
N MET A 40 -11.46 -1.59 -8.07
CA MET A 40 -10.99 -1.77 -6.72
C MET A 40 -9.73 -2.62 -6.70
N PHE A 41 -8.89 -2.37 -5.72
CA PHE A 41 -7.73 -3.21 -5.48
C PHE A 41 -7.60 -3.52 -4.00
N GLU A 42 -6.98 -4.66 -3.74
CA GLU A 42 -6.77 -5.14 -2.39
C GLU A 42 -5.66 -4.33 -1.72
N VAL A 43 -5.93 -3.87 -0.50
CA VAL A 43 -4.98 -3.08 0.30
C VAL A 43 -4.85 -3.70 1.67
N ASP A 44 -3.63 -3.88 2.11
CA ASP A 44 -3.31 -4.29 3.47
C ASP A 44 -3.85 -3.26 4.47
N GLU A 45 -4.54 -3.72 5.51
CA GLU A 45 -5.15 -2.83 6.51
C GLU A 45 -4.18 -1.84 7.12
N LEU A 46 -2.93 -2.22 7.36
CA LEU A 46 -1.93 -1.32 7.92
C LEU A 46 -1.57 -0.18 6.96
N MET A 47 -1.70 -0.40 5.67
CA MET A 47 -1.36 0.58 4.65
C MET A 47 -2.55 1.43 4.23
N LEU A 48 -3.76 1.03 4.58
CA LEU A 48 -4.97 1.67 4.08
C LEU A 48 -5.05 3.18 4.37
N PRO A 49 -4.80 3.67 5.59
CA PRO A 49 -4.82 5.11 5.85
C PRO A 49 -3.79 5.88 5.01
N THR A 50 -2.61 5.30 4.82
CA THR A 50 -1.53 5.89 4.02
C THR A 50 -1.94 5.97 2.54
N ILE A 51 -2.45 4.88 1.99
CA ILE A 51 -2.91 4.81 0.60
C ILE A 51 -4.02 5.81 0.34
N LYS A 52 -4.98 5.91 1.24
CA LYS A 52 -6.08 6.85 1.12
C LYS A 52 -5.59 8.30 1.07
N ILE A 53 -4.74 8.71 1.99
CA ILE A 53 -4.17 10.06 2.03
C ILE A 53 -3.34 10.35 0.78
N LEU A 54 -2.49 9.41 0.36
CA LEU A 54 -1.66 9.60 -0.83
C LEU A 54 -2.50 9.85 -2.08
N ASN A 55 -3.52 9.02 -2.30
CA ASN A 55 -4.40 9.19 -3.46
C ASN A 55 -5.20 10.48 -3.39
N GLU A 56 -5.71 10.86 -2.22
CA GLU A 56 -6.41 12.12 -2.02
C GLU A 56 -5.54 13.34 -2.32
N LYS A 57 -4.24 13.25 -2.04
CA LYS A 57 -3.26 14.32 -2.33
C LYS A 57 -2.73 14.32 -3.76
N GLY A 58 -3.10 13.34 -4.56
CA GLY A 58 -2.69 13.24 -5.95
C GLY A 58 -1.49 12.32 -6.23
N TYR A 59 -0.98 11.63 -5.21
CA TYR A 59 0.08 10.63 -5.38
C TYR A 59 -0.55 9.27 -5.62
N THR A 60 -0.98 9.03 -6.84
CA THR A 60 -1.72 7.82 -7.20
C THR A 60 -0.88 6.57 -7.04
N THR A 61 -1.35 5.66 -6.22
CA THR A 61 -0.69 4.39 -5.94
C THR A 61 -1.20 3.27 -6.83
N LYS A 62 -0.34 2.30 -7.11
CA LYS A 62 -0.64 1.12 -7.91
C LYS A 62 -0.74 -0.13 -7.05
N PHE A 63 0.32 -0.42 -6.30
CA PHE A 63 0.41 -1.56 -5.41
C PHE A 63 1.06 -1.16 -4.09
N CYS A 64 0.77 -1.92 -3.04
CA CYS A 64 1.40 -1.70 -1.75
C CYS A 64 1.46 -2.99 -0.94
N CYS A 65 2.36 -3.01 0.04
CA CYS A 65 2.45 -4.07 1.04
C CYS A 65 3.10 -3.49 2.29
N SER A 66 2.56 -3.81 3.46
CA SER A 66 3.18 -3.41 4.73
C SER A 66 4.40 -4.26 5.07
N GLY A 67 4.61 -5.35 4.36
CA GLY A 67 5.62 -6.35 4.63
C GLY A 67 5.02 -7.60 5.23
N HIS A 68 5.78 -8.66 5.21
CA HIS A 68 5.38 -9.94 5.79
C HIS A 68 6.29 -10.27 6.96
N TYR A 69 5.71 -10.74 8.05
CA TYR A 69 6.44 -11.09 9.26
C TYR A 69 6.37 -12.59 9.58
N TYR A 70 5.70 -13.36 8.74
CA TYR A 70 5.57 -14.81 8.89
C TYR A 70 5.90 -15.51 7.56
N HIS A 71 6.24 -16.80 7.62
CA HIS A 71 6.67 -17.63 6.48
C HIS A 71 7.91 -17.08 5.79
N THR A 72 7.75 -16.14 4.87
CA THR A 72 8.85 -15.50 4.15
C THR A 72 8.81 -14.01 4.45
N PRO A 73 9.49 -13.55 5.52
CA PRO A 73 9.48 -12.13 5.87
C PRO A 73 9.98 -11.26 4.73
N SER A 74 9.29 -10.16 4.49
CA SER A 74 9.68 -9.17 3.48
C SER A 74 9.41 -7.76 3.96
N SER A 75 10.19 -6.81 3.45
CA SER A 75 10.01 -5.39 3.76
C SER A 75 8.80 -4.82 3.03
N GLY A 76 8.22 -3.76 3.60
CA GLY A 76 7.09 -3.06 3.00
C GLY A 76 7.49 -2.27 1.77
N TYR A 77 6.54 -2.05 0.87
CA TYR A 77 6.75 -1.23 -0.31
C TYR A 77 5.48 -0.47 -0.71
N LEU A 78 5.69 0.64 -1.44
CA LEU A 78 4.64 1.40 -2.13
C LEU A 78 5.05 1.58 -3.58
N TRP A 79 4.15 1.28 -4.49
CA TRP A 79 4.37 1.44 -5.92
C TRP A 79 3.39 2.48 -6.47
N PHE A 80 3.93 3.55 -7.06
CA PHE A 80 3.18 4.67 -7.60
C PHE A 80 3.03 4.56 -9.12
N GLU A 81 2.04 5.26 -9.65
CA GLU A 81 1.86 5.39 -11.10
C GLU A 81 3.01 6.18 -11.74
N GLU A 82 3.20 6.01 -13.05
CA GLU A 82 4.33 6.56 -13.81
C GLU A 82 4.49 8.08 -13.71
N TRP A 83 3.38 8.79 -13.61
CA TRP A 83 3.37 10.26 -13.60
C TRP A 83 3.60 10.88 -12.24
N VAL A 84 3.69 10.06 -11.21
CA VAL A 84 3.86 10.55 -9.85
C VAL A 84 5.29 10.98 -9.61
N GLU A 85 5.47 12.18 -9.08
CA GLU A 85 6.76 12.69 -8.63
C GLU A 85 6.72 12.86 -7.11
N LEU A 86 7.66 12.23 -6.42
CA LEU A 86 7.75 12.32 -4.96
C LEU A 86 8.75 13.43 -4.59
N PRO A 87 8.34 14.42 -3.77
CA PRO A 87 9.24 15.50 -3.36
C PRO A 87 10.34 15.02 -2.41
N ASN A 88 10.10 13.96 -1.68
CA ASN A 88 11.06 13.33 -0.78
C ASN A 88 10.64 11.87 -0.55
N LEU A 89 11.45 11.12 0.19
CA LEU A 89 11.17 9.74 0.56
C LEU A 89 10.96 9.63 2.06
N PRO A 90 10.12 8.69 2.51
CA PRO A 90 10.00 8.43 3.93
C PRO A 90 11.30 7.84 4.49
N LYS A 91 11.55 8.08 5.76
CA LYS A 91 12.74 7.57 6.43
C LYS A 91 12.83 6.06 6.33
N GLY A 92 14.00 5.56 5.94
CA GLY A 92 14.24 4.12 5.83
C GLY A 92 13.76 3.51 4.51
N PHE A 93 13.27 4.32 3.57
CA PHE A 93 12.83 3.85 2.25
C PHE A 93 13.78 4.32 1.16
N SER A 94 13.93 3.50 0.14
CA SER A 94 14.69 3.84 -1.05
C SER A 94 13.92 3.43 -2.29
N ILE A 95 14.28 4.02 -3.44
CA ILE A 95 13.69 3.66 -4.72
C ILE A 95 14.17 2.27 -5.11
N ASP A 96 13.22 1.38 -5.41
CA ASP A 96 13.51 0.05 -5.94
C ASP A 96 13.77 0.17 -7.44
N LYS A 97 15.03 -0.04 -7.84
CA LYS A 97 15.48 0.11 -9.24
C LYS A 97 15.10 -1.06 -10.13
N ASN A 98 14.49 -2.11 -9.58
CA ASN A 98 14.10 -3.28 -10.34
C ASN A 98 12.72 -3.16 -10.97
N THR A 99 12.06 -2.01 -10.83
CA THR A 99 10.75 -1.76 -11.43
C THR A 99 10.89 -1.08 -12.78
N GLU A 100 10.17 -1.59 -13.78
CA GLU A 100 10.22 -1.05 -15.14
C GLU A 100 9.28 0.14 -15.35
N VAL A 101 8.17 0.19 -14.60
CA VAL A 101 7.11 1.18 -14.79
C VAL A 101 6.72 1.77 -13.45
N GLY A 102 6.71 3.10 -13.38
CA GLY A 102 6.37 3.82 -12.16
C GLY A 102 7.51 3.87 -11.17
N ILE A 103 7.23 4.34 -9.97
CA ILE A 103 8.19 4.43 -8.87
C ILE A 103 7.76 3.49 -7.76
N CYS A 104 8.62 2.55 -7.41
CA CYS A 104 8.44 1.72 -6.23
C CYS A 104 9.43 2.15 -5.15
N ILE A 105 8.94 2.46 -3.96
CA ILE A 105 9.78 2.69 -2.80
C ILE A 105 9.65 1.52 -1.85
N ARG A 106 10.77 1.07 -1.32
CA ARG A 106 10.83 -0.11 -0.46
C ARG A 106 11.66 0.19 0.78
N HIS A 107 11.23 -0.36 1.92
CA HIS A 107 11.98 -0.23 3.15
C HIS A 107 13.34 -0.93 3.01
N THR A 108 14.41 -0.25 3.41
CA THR A 108 15.78 -0.74 3.24
C THR A 108 16.18 -1.82 4.24
N ARG A 109 15.42 -1.94 5.34
CA ARG A 109 15.74 -2.94 6.35
C ARG A 109 15.27 -4.32 5.92
N ALA A 110 16.19 -5.28 5.94
CA ALA A 110 15.86 -6.68 5.74
C ALA A 110 15.30 -7.26 7.04
N LEU A 111 14.14 -7.91 6.96
CA LEU A 111 13.65 -8.76 8.04
C LEU A 111 14.47 -10.05 8.03
N ASP A 112 14.63 -10.67 9.20
CA ASP A 112 15.40 -11.91 9.31
C ASP A 112 14.66 -13.06 8.63
N ARG A 113 15.14 -13.44 7.45
CA ARG A 113 14.56 -14.50 6.62
C ARG A 113 14.86 -15.90 7.13
N ASN A 114 15.71 -16.05 8.14
CA ASN A 114 16.06 -17.34 8.72
C ASN A 114 15.10 -17.79 9.81
N HIS A 115 14.15 -16.93 10.20
CA HIS A 115 13.12 -17.28 11.17
C HIS A 115 11.91 -17.91 10.48
N TYR A 116 11.68 -19.17 10.76
CA TYR A 116 10.48 -19.88 10.34
C TYR A 116 9.23 -19.47 11.14
N LYS A 117 9.43 -18.80 12.27
CA LYS A 117 8.36 -18.31 13.12
C LYS A 117 8.47 -16.80 13.22
N SER A 118 7.39 -16.12 12.85
CA SER A 118 7.29 -14.69 13.09
C SER A 118 7.36 -14.43 14.60
N THR A 119 8.13 -13.44 14.97
CA THR A 119 8.22 -13.00 16.35
C THR A 119 7.30 -11.79 16.54
N TYR A 120 6.89 -11.56 17.76
CA TYR A 120 6.17 -10.34 18.14
C TYR A 120 6.98 -9.09 17.78
N LYS A 121 8.29 -9.20 17.83
CA LYS A 121 9.20 -8.12 17.44
C LYS A 121 9.08 -7.76 15.96
N ASP A 122 8.99 -8.75 15.09
CA ASP A 122 8.83 -8.52 13.64
C ASP A 122 7.52 -7.82 13.33
N PHE A 123 6.44 -8.22 13.99
CA PHE A 123 5.14 -7.56 13.86
C PHE A 123 5.19 -6.11 14.33
N SER A 124 5.81 -5.85 15.48
CA SER A 124 5.97 -4.50 16.02
C SER A 124 6.73 -3.60 15.06
N ILE A 125 7.78 -4.12 14.45
CA ILE A 125 8.59 -3.40 13.47
C ILE A 125 7.74 -3.01 12.24
N ILE A 126 6.93 -3.92 11.71
CA ILE A 126 6.06 -3.65 10.57
C ILE A 126 5.03 -2.57 10.93
N CYS A 127 4.48 -2.61 12.13
CA CYS A 127 3.55 -1.58 12.60
C CYS A 127 4.22 -0.21 12.70
N ASP A 128 5.44 -0.15 13.21
CA ASP A 128 6.20 1.11 13.31
C ASP A 128 6.54 1.68 11.94
N GLU A 129 6.87 0.83 10.98
CA GLU A 129 7.12 1.25 9.59
C GLU A 129 5.84 1.82 8.95
N ALA A 130 4.71 1.17 9.14
CA ALA A 130 3.43 1.63 8.63
C ALA A 130 3.04 2.99 9.22
N LYS A 131 3.30 3.19 10.51
CA LYS A 131 3.07 4.47 11.20
C LYS A 131 3.96 5.57 10.63
N SER A 132 5.24 5.30 10.42
CA SER A 132 6.18 6.27 9.83
C SER A 132 5.76 6.66 8.42
N LEU A 133 5.30 5.71 7.62
CA LEU A 133 4.76 5.98 6.29
C LEU A 133 3.54 6.90 6.33
N PHE A 134 2.63 6.63 7.26
CA PHE A 134 1.43 7.45 7.43
C PHE A 134 1.79 8.89 7.79
N GLU A 135 2.70 9.08 8.73
CA GLU A 135 3.16 10.41 9.15
C GLU A 135 3.83 11.16 7.98
N TRP A 136 4.64 10.46 7.19
CA TRP A 136 5.24 11.03 5.98
C TRP A 136 4.16 11.47 4.98
N ALA A 137 3.18 10.62 4.71
CA ALA A 137 2.10 10.91 3.77
C ALA A 137 1.27 12.12 4.21
N VAL A 138 0.98 12.23 5.51
CA VAL A 138 0.26 13.38 6.09
C VAL A 138 1.02 14.69 5.83
N ASN A 139 2.35 14.65 5.90
CA ASN A 139 3.20 15.84 5.74
C ASN A 139 3.54 16.18 4.29
N LEU A 140 3.19 15.33 3.32
CA LEU A 140 3.39 15.65 1.93
C LEU A 140 2.48 16.79 1.47
N PRO A 141 2.97 17.69 0.58
CA PRO A 141 2.11 18.70 -0.03
C PRO A 141 1.11 18.04 -0.98
N GLU A 142 -0.04 18.66 -1.18
CA GLU A 142 -0.95 18.24 -2.24
C GLU A 142 -0.31 18.50 -3.59
N VAL A 143 -0.55 17.59 -4.53
CA VAL A 143 -0.08 17.75 -5.90
C VAL A 143 -1.00 18.72 -6.61
N ASP A 144 -0.41 19.75 -7.19
CA ASP A 144 -1.12 20.76 -7.97
C ASP A 144 -0.94 20.42 -9.46
N TYR A 145 -1.97 19.82 -10.02
CA TYR A 145 -1.98 19.47 -11.45
C TYR A 145 -2.64 20.55 -12.28
#